data_a59fdaaa9609e4397febdc0df84df23c
#
_entry.id   a59fdaaa9609e4397febdc0df84df23c
#
_cell.length_a   1.000
_cell.length_b   1.000
_cell.length_c   1.000
_cell.angle_alpha   90.00
_cell.angle_beta   90.00
_cell.angle_gamma   90.00
#
_symmetry.space_group_name_H-M   'P 1'
#
loop_
_entity.id
_entity.type
_entity.pdbx_description
1 polymer ?
#
loop_
_entity_poly.entity_id
_entity_poly.type
_entity_poly.pdbx_seq_one_letter_code
_entity_poly.pdbx_strand_id
1 'polypeptide(L)'
;MSNFARPGTLVAAFALVVSPAAADFSRNIMITGYWPQTNNMMRRFSANPAQNPDGWIGQNWEGRGYNIYAFFPEFPGQNGPNWGRGEGDFEVDYQDTSADWWRITSEVDPVAIMTYSRGNNDMSWEVESRNRNRTNWTPDYDAPFTPDSPPDPTFTPNGYRDSSLPMQDIVDSVRAAGLGLNAYIDRSAAAGGTFLSEYIGYHGLWYQSIHSDPNDEAWCVAAGHVHVGIRVDVETATRAMEISLRELIERVDATVPNPGTAGLLMIGGLVAGRRRRL
;
A
#
# COMPACT_ATOMS: atom_id res chain seq x y z
N MET A 1 33.58 62.49 42.62
CA MET A 1 33.99 61.47 41.62
C MET A 1 32.85 60.49 41.48
N SER A 2 31.98 60.61 40.47
CA SER A 2 30.82 59.80 40.28
C SER A 2 31.12 58.78 39.17
N ASN A 3 31.11 57.51 39.53
CA ASN A 3 31.24 56.38 38.58
C ASN A 3 29.89 56.07 37.94
N PHE A 4 29.72 56.35 36.66
CA PHE A 4 28.61 55.88 35.85
C PHE A 4 28.90 54.47 35.37
N ALA A 5 28.08 53.47 35.83
CA ALA A 5 28.05 52.12 35.28
C ALA A 5 27.26 52.11 33.95
N ARG A 6 27.86 51.60 32.87
CA ARG A 6 27.23 51.40 31.57
C ARG A 6 26.33 50.12 31.61
N PRO A 7 25.11 50.17 31.11
CA PRO A 7 24.31 48.96 30.97
C PRO A 7 24.82 48.09 29.79
N GLY A 8 25.17 46.84 30.10
CA GLY A 8 25.52 45.85 29.08
C GLY A 8 24.26 45.36 28.33
N THR A 9 24.29 45.51 27.05
CA THR A 9 23.21 44.99 26.16
C THR A 9 23.41 43.49 25.99
N LEU A 10 22.47 42.70 26.51
CA LEU A 10 22.43 41.25 26.29
C LEU A 10 21.81 40.99 24.90
N VAL A 11 22.62 40.58 23.93
CA VAL A 11 22.16 40.09 22.64
C VAL A 11 21.78 38.61 22.80
N ALA A 12 20.48 38.33 22.82
CA ALA A 12 19.98 36.95 22.77
C ALA A 12 20.07 36.44 21.33
N ALA A 13 21.00 35.54 21.06
CA ALA A 13 21.07 34.84 19.79
C ALA A 13 19.94 33.80 19.74
N PHE A 14 18.94 34.01 18.88
CA PHE A 14 17.94 33.01 18.53
C PHE A 14 18.56 32.06 17.52
N ALA A 15 18.86 30.83 17.91
CA ALA A 15 19.12 29.74 16.97
C ALA A 15 17.78 29.33 16.33
N LEU A 16 17.62 29.64 15.05
CA LEU A 16 16.58 29.05 14.23
C LEU A 16 16.91 27.54 14.08
N VAL A 17 16.20 26.69 14.79
CA VAL A 17 16.19 25.25 14.50
C VAL A 17 15.32 25.09 13.26
N VAL A 18 15.95 25.00 12.11
CA VAL A 18 15.29 24.58 10.87
C VAL A 18 15.04 23.08 11.04
N SER A 19 13.81 22.69 11.33
CA SER A 19 13.41 21.29 11.19
C SER A 19 13.60 20.91 9.73
N PRO A 20 14.22 19.76 9.41
CA PRO A 20 14.22 19.27 8.05
C PRO A 20 12.77 19.20 7.58
N ALA A 21 12.48 19.76 6.42
CA ALA A 21 11.19 19.55 5.78
C ALA A 21 11.06 18.03 5.59
N ALA A 22 9.96 17.45 6.06
CA ALA A 22 9.62 16.09 5.68
C ALA A 22 9.61 16.02 4.15
N ALA A 23 10.16 14.95 3.58
CA ALA A 23 10.11 14.75 2.14
C ALA A 23 8.65 14.88 1.67
N ASP A 24 8.44 15.53 0.54
CA ASP A 24 7.11 15.71 -0.05
C ASP A 24 6.77 14.40 -0.78
N PHE A 25 6.27 13.41 -0.05
CA PHE A 25 5.87 12.11 -0.60
C PHE A 25 4.45 12.18 -1.17
N SER A 26 4.17 11.31 -2.13
CA SER A 26 2.85 11.24 -2.74
C SER A 26 1.78 10.78 -1.74
N ARG A 27 0.51 11.12 -2.01
CA ARG A 27 -0.64 10.61 -1.26
C ARG A 27 -1.45 9.61 -2.10
N ASN A 28 -0.75 8.86 -2.94
CA ASN A 28 -1.37 7.87 -3.80
C ASN A 28 -1.30 6.49 -3.16
N ILE A 29 -2.40 5.76 -3.23
CA ILE A 29 -2.49 4.36 -2.82
C ILE A 29 -2.73 3.53 -4.06
N MET A 30 -1.90 2.53 -4.28
CA MET A 30 -2.02 1.61 -5.41
C MET A 30 -2.70 0.31 -4.96
N ILE A 31 -3.71 -0.12 -5.73
CA ILE A 31 -4.33 -1.43 -5.59
C ILE A 31 -4.28 -2.20 -6.90
N THR A 32 -4.14 -3.51 -6.84
CA THR A 32 -4.05 -4.36 -8.05
C THR A 32 -4.95 -5.59 -7.95
N GLY A 33 -5.38 -6.11 -9.11
CA GLY A 33 -6.16 -7.33 -9.21
C GLY A 33 -5.67 -8.24 -10.34
N TYR A 34 -6.02 -9.54 -10.29
CA TYR A 34 -5.58 -10.53 -11.26
C TYR A 34 -6.69 -11.43 -11.83
N TRP A 35 -7.92 -11.24 -11.43
CA TRP A 35 -9.03 -12.06 -11.93
C TRP A 35 -10.35 -11.27 -11.85
N PRO A 36 -11.39 -11.65 -12.61
CA PRO A 36 -12.55 -10.79 -12.80
C PRO A 36 -13.22 -10.26 -11.53
N GLN A 37 -13.30 -11.04 -10.46
CA GLN A 37 -13.92 -10.54 -9.22
C GLN A 37 -13.07 -9.47 -8.53
N THR A 38 -11.75 -9.67 -8.39
CA THR A 38 -10.86 -8.65 -7.82
C THR A 38 -10.80 -7.42 -8.71
N ASN A 39 -10.80 -7.61 -10.04
CA ASN A 39 -10.80 -6.51 -10.98
C ASN A 39 -12.12 -5.72 -10.90
N ASN A 40 -13.26 -6.40 -10.85
CA ASN A 40 -14.56 -5.73 -10.77
C ASN A 40 -14.80 -5.01 -9.45
N MET A 41 -14.30 -5.53 -8.30
CA MET A 41 -14.47 -4.85 -7.02
C MET A 41 -13.74 -3.52 -6.96
N MET A 42 -12.62 -3.37 -7.70
CA MET A 42 -11.80 -2.16 -7.71
C MET A 42 -11.95 -1.29 -8.96
N ARG A 43 -12.75 -1.71 -9.96
CA ARG A 43 -12.89 -1.08 -11.27
C ARG A 43 -13.13 0.43 -11.20
N ARG A 44 -13.94 0.89 -10.26
CA ARG A 44 -14.24 2.31 -10.06
C ARG A 44 -13.03 3.17 -9.66
N PHE A 45 -11.94 2.55 -9.24
CA PHE A 45 -10.67 3.21 -8.93
C PHE A 45 -9.68 3.17 -10.09
N SER A 46 -10.02 2.57 -11.23
CA SER A 46 -9.21 2.67 -12.45
C SER A 46 -9.40 4.05 -13.09
N ALA A 47 -8.28 4.71 -13.37
CA ALA A 47 -8.24 5.96 -14.12
C ALA A 47 -8.31 5.72 -15.64
N ASN A 48 -8.27 4.46 -16.10
CA ASN A 48 -8.40 4.10 -17.51
C ASN A 48 -9.90 4.13 -17.93
N PRO A 49 -10.31 5.05 -18.83
CA PRO A 49 -11.71 5.17 -19.21
C PRO A 49 -12.25 3.97 -20.00
N ALA A 50 -11.38 3.13 -20.59
CA ALA A 50 -11.80 1.90 -21.24
C ALA A 50 -12.21 0.81 -20.21
N GLN A 51 -11.58 0.83 -19.03
CA GLN A 51 -11.92 -0.06 -17.92
C GLN A 51 -13.04 0.50 -17.06
N ASN A 52 -13.11 1.81 -16.90
CA ASN A 52 -14.04 2.50 -16.01
C ASN A 52 -14.76 3.65 -16.75
N PRO A 53 -15.75 3.34 -17.58
CA PRO A 53 -16.50 4.35 -18.34
C PRO A 53 -17.31 5.30 -17.48
N ASP A 54 -17.64 4.91 -16.24
CA ASP A 54 -18.38 5.75 -15.28
C ASP A 54 -17.49 6.84 -14.65
N GLY A 55 -16.18 6.79 -14.89
CA GLY A 55 -15.20 7.75 -14.40
C GLY A 55 -14.54 7.36 -13.07
N TRP A 56 -13.30 7.80 -12.94
CA TRP A 56 -12.47 7.54 -11.75
C TRP A 56 -12.98 8.26 -10.51
N ILE A 57 -13.21 7.54 -9.44
CA ILE A 57 -13.67 8.08 -8.16
C ILE A 57 -12.60 8.09 -7.07
N GLY A 58 -11.36 7.73 -7.41
CA GLY A 58 -10.27 7.59 -6.44
C GLY A 58 -9.67 8.91 -5.95
N GLN A 59 -9.95 10.04 -6.61
CA GLN A 59 -9.37 11.33 -6.23
C GLN A 59 -9.89 11.79 -4.87
N ASN A 60 -8.96 12.11 -3.96
CA ASN A 60 -9.28 12.54 -2.59
C ASN A 60 -10.38 11.67 -1.96
N TRP A 61 -10.16 10.37 -2.03
CA TRP A 61 -11.18 9.38 -1.68
C TRP A 61 -11.74 9.62 -0.27
N GLU A 62 -13.06 9.68 -0.16
CA GLU A 62 -13.81 10.02 1.05
C GLU A 62 -13.37 11.34 1.74
N GLY A 63 -12.72 12.25 1.01
CA GLY A 63 -12.22 13.50 1.56
C GLY A 63 -11.00 13.34 2.49
N ARG A 64 -10.34 12.17 2.47
CA ARG A 64 -9.24 11.84 3.38
C ARG A 64 -7.86 12.31 2.88
N GLY A 65 -7.78 12.93 1.72
CA GLY A 65 -6.54 13.47 1.16
C GLY A 65 -5.69 12.44 0.40
N TYR A 66 -6.20 11.22 0.18
CA TYR A 66 -5.52 10.16 -0.57
C TYR A 66 -6.21 9.91 -1.90
N ASN A 67 -5.40 9.60 -2.92
CA ASN A 67 -5.88 9.14 -4.21
C ASN A 67 -5.73 7.62 -4.31
N ILE A 68 -6.76 6.93 -4.78
CA ILE A 68 -6.74 5.48 -4.96
C ILE A 68 -6.65 5.18 -6.46
N TYR A 69 -5.64 4.43 -6.87
CA TYR A 69 -5.43 3.98 -8.24
C TYR A 69 -5.48 2.46 -8.32
N ALA A 70 -6.33 1.93 -9.20
CA ALA A 70 -6.45 0.50 -9.45
C ALA A 70 -5.87 0.13 -10.81
N PHE A 71 -5.08 -0.95 -10.85
CA PHE A 71 -4.49 -1.51 -12.04
C PHE A 71 -4.78 -3.02 -12.10
N PHE A 72 -5.23 -3.50 -13.23
CA PHE A 72 -5.61 -4.90 -13.43
C PHE A 72 -5.78 -5.22 -14.90
N PRO A 73 -5.58 -6.49 -15.32
CA PRO A 73 -5.84 -6.91 -16.69
C PRO A 73 -7.35 -7.06 -16.96
N GLU A 74 -7.75 -6.90 -18.21
CA GLU A 74 -9.07 -7.30 -18.69
C GLU A 74 -9.01 -8.72 -19.26
N PHE A 75 -10.18 -9.41 -19.26
CA PHE A 75 -10.30 -10.77 -19.78
C PHE A 75 -11.40 -10.83 -20.84
N PRO A 76 -11.21 -10.18 -22.01
CA PRO A 76 -12.23 -10.12 -23.05
C PRO A 76 -12.53 -11.52 -23.59
N GLY A 77 -13.80 -11.86 -23.62
CA GLY A 77 -14.27 -13.15 -24.17
C GLY A 77 -13.94 -14.39 -23.34
N GLN A 78 -13.33 -14.23 -22.16
CA GLN A 78 -13.00 -15.34 -21.28
C GLN A 78 -14.19 -15.68 -20.37
N ASN A 79 -14.62 -16.94 -20.39
CA ASN A 79 -15.68 -17.47 -19.54
C ASN A 79 -15.24 -18.81 -18.97
N GLY A 80 -14.96 -18.88 -17.68
CA GLY A 80 -14.59 -20.15 -17.04
C GLY A 80 -13.56 -20.02 -15.93
N PRO A 81 -13.11 -21.12 -15.33
CA PRO A 81 -12.18 -21.09 -14.19
C PRO A 81 -10.73 -20.69 -14.57
N ASN A 82 -10.38 -20.84 -15.85
CA ASN A 82 -9.07 -20.44 -16.37
C ASN A 82 -9.25 -19.21 -17.24
N TRP A 83 -9.02 -18.05 -16.65
CA TRP A 83 -9.18 -16.76 -17.32
C TRP A 83 -8.07 -16.46 -18.34
N GLY A 84 -6.97 -17.22 -18.33
CA GLY A 84 -5.83 -16.99 -19.18
C GLY A 84 -4.96 -15.84 -18.72
N ARG A 85 -4.18 -15.30 -19.65
CA ARG A 85 -3.24 -14.21 -19.41
C ARG A 85 -3.94 -12.88 -19.11
N GLY A 86 -5.02 -12.57 -19.79
CA GLY A 86 -5.63 -11.23 -19.78
C GLY A 86 -4.96 -10.29 -20.76
N GLU A 87 -5.35 -9.02 -20.74
CA GLU A 87 -4.83 -7.95 -21.59
C GLU A 87 -4.71 -6.65 -20.78
N GLY A 88 -3.63 -5.91 -20.94
CA GLY A 88 -3.40 -4.61 -20.27
C GLY A 88 -2.47 -4.67 -19.08
N ASP A 89 -2.66 -3.79 -18.11
CA ASP A 89 -1.78 -3.72 -16.95
C ASP A 89 -1.87 -4.98 -16.08
N PHE A 90 -0.72 -5.48 -15.62
CA PHE A 90 -0.61 -6.66 -14.77
C PHE A 90 -1.26 -7.91 -15.35
N GLU A 91 -0.99 -8.21 -16.61
CA GLU A 91 -1.38 -9.47 -17.20
C GLU A 91 -0.90 -10.65 -16.34
N VAL A 92 -1.61 -11.78 -16.39
CA VAL A 92 -1.26 -12.98 -15.63
C VAL A 92 -0.04 -13.66 -16.28
N ASP A 93 1.05 -12.93 -16.30
CA ASP A 93 2.34 -13.24 -16.89
C ASP A 93 3.43 -12.63 -16.01
N TYR A 94 4.51 -13.37 -15.75
CA TYR A 94 5.56 -12.93 -14.82
C TYR A 94 6.37 -11.75 -15.37
N GLN A 95 6.65 -11.76 -16.67
CA GLN A 95 7.48 -10.76 -17.30
C GLN A 95 6.71 -9.43 -17.40
N ASP A 96 5.46 -9.49 -17.83
CA ASP A 96 4.59 -8.32 -17.93
C ASP A 96 4.28 -7.76 -16.54
N THR A 97 3.96 -8.62 -15.56
CA THR A 97 3.79 -8.19 -14.17
C THR A 97 5.01 -7.45 -13.64
N SER A 98 6.22 -7.95 -13.90
CA SER A 98 7.44 -7.30 -13.41
C SER A 98 7.70 -5.97 -14.13
N ALA A 99 7.52 -5.92 -15.44
CA ALA A 99 7.70 -4.71 -16.25
C ALA A 99 6.69 -3.62 -15.84
N ASP A 100 5.42 -3.99 -15.73
CA ASP A 100 4.34 -3.10 -15.30
C ASP A 100 4.54 -2.63 -13.86
N TRP A 101 5.01 -3.50 -12.99
CA TRP A 101 5.28 -3.13 -11.60
C TRP A 101 6.18 -1.90 -11.51
N TRP A 102 7.33 -1.95 -12.15
CA TRP A 102 8.30 -0.85 -12.09
C TRP A 102 7.86 0.39 -12.86
N ARG A 103 7.17 0.22 -13.97
CA ARG A 103 6.57 1.33 -14.72
C ARG A 103 5.49 2.04 -13.90
N ILE A 104 4.50 1.30 -13.41
CA ILE A 104 3.35 1.85 -12.70
C ILE A 104 3.77 2.46 -11.36
N THR A 105 4.62 1.79 -10.59
CA THR A 105 5.08 2.35 -9.32
C THR A 105 5.88 3.62 -9.50
N SER A 106 6.65 3.77 -10.60
CA SER A 106 7.35 5.02 -10.91
C SER A 106 6.43 6.16 -11.36
N GLU A 107 5.24 5.84 -11.89
CA GLU A 107 4.24 6.82 -12.31
C GLU A 107 3.32 7.23 -11.15
N VAL A 108 2.95 6.28 -10.31
CA VAL A 108 2.01 6.49 -9.18
C VAL A 108 2.72 6.97 -7.92
N ASP A 109 3.95 6.51 -7.72
CA ASP A 109 4.75 6.79 -6.53
C ASP A 109 3.96 6.49 -5.22
N PRO A 110 3.56 5.23 -4.98
CA PRO A 110 2.55 4.92 -3.99
C PRO A 110 3.08 4.98 -2.55
N VAL A 111 2.42 5.76 -1.68
CA VAL A 111 2.68 5.78 -0.24
C VAL A 111 2.23 4.48 0.46
N ALA A 112 1.30 3.75 -0.16
CA ALA A 112 0.89 2.43 0.30
C ALA A 112 0.36 1.57 -0.85
N ILE A 113 0.49 0.25 -0.71
CA ILE A 113 0.14 -0.73 -1.74
C ILE A 113 -0.67 -1.87 -1.15
N MET A 114 -1.77 -2.24 -1.80
CA MET A 114 -2.51 -3.45 -1.46
C MET A 114 -2.83 -4.24 -2.73
N THR A 115 -2.22 -5.42 -2.86
CA THR A 115 -2.45 -6.29 -4.00
C THR A 115 -3.51 -7.34 -3.69
N TYR A 116 -4.33 -7.69 -4.67
CA TYR A 116 -5.42 -8.65 -4.52
C TYR A 116 -5.36 -9.75 -5.56
N SER A 117 -5.66 -10.95 -5.14
CA SER A 117 -5.77 -12.07 -6.06
C SER A 117 -6.84 -13.09 -5.63
N ARG A 118 -6.95 -14.15 -6.43
CA ARG A 118 -7.91 -15.21 -6.23
C ARG A 118 -7.48 -16.11 -5.07
N GLY A 119 -8.34 -16.20 -4.05
CA GLY A 119 -8.20 -17.09 -2.91
C GLY A 119 -8.81 -18.48 -3.14
N ASN A 120 -9.13 -19.15 -2.03
CA ASN A 120 -9.72 -20.46 -1.99
C ASN A 120 -11.20 -20.48 -2.45
N ASN A 121 -11.77 -21.68 -2.66
CA ASN A 121 -13.17 -21.84 -3.06
C ASN A 121 -14.11 -21.71 -1.85
N ASP A 122 -14.09 -20.54 -1.22
CA ASP A 122 -14.88 -20.22 -0.02
C ASP A 122 -15.27 -18.73 0.01
N MET A 123 -15.76 -18.27 1.18
CA MET A 123 -16.11 -16.87 1.47
C MET A 123 -15.00 -16.18 2.29
N SER A 124 -13.74 -16.41 1.95
CA SER A 124 -12.62 -15.84 2.71
C SER A 124 -12.22 -14.43 2.28
N TRP A 125 -11.71 -13.69 3.26
CA TRP A 125 -10.91 -12.48 3.11
C TRP A 125 -9.60 -12.73 3.83
N GLU A 126 -8.58 -13.12 3.08
CA GLU A 126 -7.36 -13.68 3.62
C GLU A 126 -6.22 -12.69 3.48
N VAL A 127 -5.82 -12.08 4.59
CA VAL A 127 -4.71 -11.11 4.63
C VAL A 127 -3.40 -11.86 4.85
N GLU A 128 -2.51 -11.85 3.88
CA GLU A 128 -1.25 -12.56 3.99
C GLU A 128 -0.27 -11.84 4.90
N SER A 129 0.32 -12.58 5.84
CA SER A 129 1.32 -12.01 6.75
C SER A 129 2.68 -11.79 6.12
N ARG A 130 2.96 -12.42 4.97
CA ARG A 130 4.27 -12.37 4.29
C ARG A 130 4.21 -12.97 2.90
N ASN A 131 5.15 -12.58 2.04
CA ASN A 131 5.39 -13.21 0.74
C ASN A 131 6.86 -13.62 0.59
N ARG A 132 7.12 -14.56 -0.32
CA ARG A 132 8.38 -15.28 -0.43
C ARG A 132 9.13 -14.96 -1.72
N ASN A 133 10.42 -14.69 -1.62
CA ASN A 133 11.36 -14.58 -2.74
C ASN A 133 11.65 -15.95 -3.35
N ARG A 134 10.70 -16.53 -4.08
CA ARG A 134 10.72 -17.93 -4.50
C ARG A 134 11.74 -18.23 -5.57
N THR A 135 12.22 -19.47 -5.58
CA THR A 135 13.08 -20.02 -6.63
C THR A 135 12.35 -21.02 -7.53
N ASN A 136 11.12 -21.38 -7.19
CA ASN A 136 10.30 -22.30 -8.00
C ASN A 136 8.91 -21.69 -8.20
N TRP A 137 8.46 -21.66 -9.45
CA TRP A 137 7.22 -21.08 -9.86
C TRP A 137 6.39 -22.03 -10.70
N THR A 138 5.07 -21.98 -10.59
CA THR A 138 4.14 -22.61 -11.52
C THR A 138 4.18 -21.87 -12.85
N PRO A 139 4.28 -22.57 -14.01
CA PRO A 139 4.23 -21.92 -15.31
C PRO A 139 2.97 -21.04 -15.50
N ASP A 140 3.17 -19.87 -16.08
CA ASP A 140 2.09 -18.99 -16.54
C ASP A 140 1.63 -19.35 -17.97
N TYR A 141 1.10 -18.39 -18.72
CA TYR A 141 0.44 -18.64 -19.99
C TYR A 141 1.34 -18.42 -21.21
N ASP A 142 2.43 -17.65 -21.09
CA ASP A 142 3.32 -17.31 -22.19
C ASP A 142 4.80 -17.61 -21.89
N ALA A 143 5.58 -17.76 -22.94
CA ALA A 143 7.02 -18.02 -22.81
C ALA A 143 7.80 -16.71 -22.62
N PRO A 144 8.78 -16.73 -21.68
CA PRO A 144 9.17 -17.81 -20.79
C PRO A 144 8.16 -18.01 -19.67
N PHE A 145 7.65 -19.21 -19.49
CA PHE A 145 6.55 -19.56 -18.58
C PHE A 145 6.85 -19.38 -17.08
N THR A 146 8.04 -18.99 -16.73
CA THR A 146 8.47 -18.74 -15.35
C THR A 146 9.38 -17.51 -15.32
N PRO A 147 9.42 -16.77 -14.20
CA PRO A 147 10.28 -15.60 -14.10
C PRO A 147 11.73 -15.98 -13.88
N ASP A 148 12.63 -15.00 -14.03
CA ASP A 148 13.95 -15.07 -13.41
C ASP A 148 13.79 -15.31 -11.91
N SER A 149 14.58 -16.19 -11.35
CA SER A 149 14.32 -16.72 -10.02
C SER A 149 15.57 -16.73 -9.16
N PRO A 150 15.55 -16.12 -7.97
CA PRO A 150 14.42 -15.41 -7.35
C PRO A 150 14.17 -14.02 -7.97
N PRO A 151 12.94 -13.45 -7.84
CA PRO A 151 12.61 -12.13 -8.40
C PRO A 151 13.52 -11.01 -7.89
N ASP A 152 13.88 -11.04 -6.61
CA ASP A 152 14.82 -10.12 -5.99
C ASP A 152 16.18 -10.83 -5.78
N PRO A 153 17.17 -10.59 -6.67
CA PRO A 153 18.48 -11.22 -6.56
C PRO A 153 19.30 -10.69 -5.38
N THR A 154 18.90 -9.60 -4.76
CA THR A 154 19.61 -8.97 -3.63
C THR A 154 19.16 -9.51 -2.27
N PHE A 155 18.04 -10.24 -2.24
CA PHE A 155 17.48 -10.80 -1.03
C PHE A 155 17.64 -12.34 -1.01
N THR A 156 17.65 -12.91 0.19
CA THR A 156 17.84 -14.36 0.38
C THR A 156 16.86 -15.17 -0.47
N PRO A 157 17.33 -16.09 -1.33
CA PRO A 157 16.48 -17.01 -2.07
C PRO A 157 15.56 -17.79 -1.12
N ASN A 158 14.27 -17.85 -1.44
CA ASN A 158 13.23 -18.42 -0.60
C ASN A 158 13.04 -17.74 0.77
N GLY A 159 13.69 -16.60 1.04
CA GLY A 159 13.42 -15.75 2.20
C GLY A 159 12.04 -15.07 2.13
N TYR A 160 11.52 -14.69 3.28
CA TYR A 160 10.24 -14.00 3.40
C TYR A 160 10.44 -12.51 3.68
N ARG A 161 9.55 -11.69 3.10
CA ARG A 161 9.30 -10.32 3.55
C ARG A 161 7.95 -10.27 4.23
N ASP A 162 7.90 -9.66 5.41
CA ASP A 162 6.66 -9.54 6.19
C ASP A 162 5.79 -8.39 5.66
N SER A 163 4.48 -8.59 5.68
CA SER A 163 3.48 -7.56 5.37
C SER A 163 3.53 -6.43 6.39
N SER A 164 3.46 -5.20 5.92
CA SER A 164 3.35 -4.00 6.75
C SER A 164 1.92 -3.43 6.81
N LEU A 165 0.93 -4.13 6.24
CA LEU A 165 -0.48 -3.79 6.38
C LEU A 165 -0.93 -3.81 7.86
N PRO A 166 -1.92 -3.03 8.25
CA PRO A 166 -2.59 -3.13 9.55
C PRO A 166 -3.51 -4.37 9.57
N MET A 167 -2.90 -5.55 9.46
CA MET A 167 -3.60 -6.81 9.19
C MET A 167 -4.69 -7.14 10.22
N GLN A 168 -4.43 -6.88 11.51
CA GLN A 168 -5.40 -7.19 12.56
C GLN A 168 -6.59 -6.22 12.49
N ASP A 169 -6.34 -4.93 12.27
CA ASP A 169 -7.38 -3.91 12.14
C ASP A 169 -8.26 -4.20 10.92
N ILE A 170 -7.65 -4.56 9.77
CA ILE A 170 -8.39 -5.00 8.58
C ILE A 170 -9.29 -6.18 8.89
N VAL A 171 -8.75 -7.23 9.51
CA VAL A 171 -9.52 -8.45 9.82
C VAL A 171 -10.67 -8.15 10.78
N ASP A 172 -10.41 -7.38 11.82
CA ASP A 172 -11.42 -7.05 12.84
C ASP A 172 -12.52 -6.17 12.26
N SER A 173 -12.18 -5.17 11.44
CA SER A 173 -13.13 -4.27 10.79
C SER A 173 -13.99 -4.99 9.75
N VAL A 174 -13.40 -5.88 8.93
CA VAL A 174 -14.16 -6.70 7.98
C VAL A 174 -15.12 -7.65 8.70
N ARG A 175 -14.70 -8.28 9.80
CA ARG A 175 -15.59 -9.12 10.64
C ARG A 175 -16.71 -8.30 11.28
N ALA A 176 -16.39 -7.15 11.83
CA ALA A 176 -17.37 -6.26 12.47
C ALA A 176 -18.44 -5.74 11.50
N ALA A 177 -18.10 -5.64 10.22
CA ALA A 177 -19.03 -5.21 9.17
C ALA A 177 -20.14 -6.25 8.86
N GLY A 178 -20.02 -7.48 9.34
CA GLY A 178 -21.07 -8.49 9.19
C GLY A 178 -21.33 -8.93 7.75
N LEU A 179 -20.30 -8.93 6.90
CA LEU A 179 -20.40 -9.26 5.47
C LEU A 179 -20.53 -10.76 5.17
N GLY A 180 -20.56 -11.60 6.18
CA GLY A 180 -20.57 -13.06 6.01
C GLY A 180 -19.22 -13.63 5.55
N LEU A 181 -18.16 -12.85 5.62
CA LEU A 181 -16.81 -13.26 5.25
C LEU A 181 -16.07 -13.93 6.41
N ASN A 182 -15.30 -14.96 6.09
CA ASN A 182 -14.27 -15.49 6.98
C ASN A 182 -12.99 -14.69 6.76
N ALA A 183 -12.87 -13.54 7.44
CA ALA A 183 -11.67 -12.73 7.39
C ALA A 183 -10.64 -13.27 8.39
N TYR A 184 -9.38 -13.44 7.95
CA TYR A 184 -8.28 -13.91 8.82
C TYR A 184 -6.91 -13.49 8.28
N ILE A 185 -5.91 -13.56 9.16
CA ILE A 185 -4.50 -13.38 8.78
C ILE A 185 -3.93 -14.77 8.47
N ASP A 186 -3.49 -15.00 7.23
CA ASP A 186 -2.75 -16.22 6.91
C ASP A 186 -1.26 -16.07 7.28
N ARG A 187 -0.83 -16.95 8.18
CA ARG A 187 0.56 -17.07 8.64
C ARG A 187 1.24 -18.34 8.14
N SER A 188 0.59 -19.08 7.26
CA SER A 188 1.15 -20.32 6.73
C SER A 188 2.37 -20.05 5.83
N ALA A 189 3.23 -21.05 5.71
CA ALA A 189 4.37 -20.97 4.79
C ALA A 189 3.97 -21.10 3.31
N ALA A 190 2.70 -21.42 3.05
CA ALA A 190 2.14 -21.62 1.72
C ALA A 190 1.15 -20.53 1.30
N ALA A 191 0.97 -19.47 2.12
CA ALA A 191 -0.06 -18.45 1.95
C ALA A 191 -0.16 -17.94 0.50
N GLY A 192 0.92 -17.42 -0.07
CA GLY A 192 0.93 -16.88 -1.43
C GLY A 192 0.94 -17.90 -2.57
N GLY A 193 1.04 -19.18 -2.28
CA GLY A 193 1.11 -20.22 -3.32
C GLY A 193 2.43 -20.21 -4.09
N THR A 194 2.38 -20.58 -5.38
CA THR A 194 3.57 -20.67 -6.27
C THR A 194 3.31 -20.00 -7.62
N PHE A 195 2.37 -19.11 -7.69
CA PHE A 195 1.91 -18.47 -8.93
C PHE A 195 1.89 -16.93 -8.80
N LEU A 196 1.25 -16.23 -9.72
CA LEU A 196 1.28 -14.76 -9.80
C LEU A 196 0.80 -14.05 -8.53
N SER A 197 -0.04 -14.65 -7.70
CA SER A 197 -0.46 -14.10 -6.40
C SER A 197 0.73 -13.81 -5.50
N GLU A 198 1.58 -14.83 -5.31
CA GLU A 198 2.82 -14.70 -4.53
C GLU A 198 3.79 -13.71 -5.19
N TYR A 199 3.85 -13.72 -6.52
CA TYR A 199 4.77 -12.89 -7.27
C TYR A 199 4.48 -11.40 -7.11
N ILE A 200 3.21 -10.99 -7.32
CA ILE A 200 2.83 -9.58 -7.15
C ILE A 200 2.82 -9.17 -5.68
N GLY A 201 2.39 -10.05 -4.78
CA GLY A 201 2.47 -9.80 -3.34
C GLY A 201 3.90 -9.54 -2.89
N TYR A 202 4.85 -10.37 -3.38
CA TYR A 202 6.27 -10.16 -3.11
C TYR A 202 6.79 -8.85 -3.68
N HIS A 203 6.41 -8.45 -4.90
CA HIS A 203 6.80 -7.17 -5.48
C HIS A 203 6.33 -5.98 -4.62
N GLY A 204 5.11 -6.05 -4.05
CA GLY A 204 4.61 -5.04 -3.12
C GLY A 204 5.49 -4.87 -1.90
N LEU A 205 5.83 -5.99 -1.25
CA LEU A 205 6.69 -5.98 -0.08
C LEU A 205 8.14 -5.59 -0.41
N TRP A 206 8.62 -5.96 -1.59
CA TRP A 206 9.95 -5.57 -2.06
C TRP A 206 10.01 -4.06 -2.30
N TYR A 207 9.06 -3.48 -3.03
CA TYR A 207 8.96 -2.05 -3.23
C TYR A 207 8.94 -1.30 -1.89
N GLN A 208 8.05 -1.68 -0.97
CA GLN A 208 7.96 -1.07 0.33
C GLN A 208 9.29 -1.16 1.11
N SER A 209 10.02 -2.28 0.99
CA SER A 209 11.28 -2.46 1.73
C SER A 209 12.42 -1.57 1.23
N ILE A 210 12.46 -1.26 -0.07
CA ILE A 210 13.49 -0.37 -0.65
C ILE A 210 13.11 1.11 -0.51
N HIS A 211 11.84 1.42 -0.32
CA HIS A 211 11.28 2.76 -0.13
C HIS A 211 10.73 2.97 1.30
N SER A 212 11.36 2.37 2.30
CA SER A 212 10.91 2.45 3.69
C SER A 212 11.47 3.65 4.47
N ASP A 213 12.41 4.39 3.91
CA ASP A 213 12.99 5.58 4.53
C ASP A 213 12.01 6.77 4.42
N PRO A 214 11.63 7.41 5.55
CA PRO A 214 10.78 8.61 5.53
C PRO A 214 11.37 9.82 4.79
N ASN A 215 12.66 9.78 4.44
CA ASN A 215 13.31 10.82 3.64
C ASN A 215 13.36 10.47 2.13
N ASP A 216 12.87 9.31 1.74
CA ASP A 216 12.73 8.92 0.34
C ASP A 216 11.51 9.64 -0.26
N GLU A 217 11.65 10.26 -1.43
CA GLU A 217 10.54 10.88 -2.15
C GLU A 217 9.48 9.85 -2.54
N ALA A 218 9.89 8.59 -2.79
CA ALA A 218 9.03 7.44 -3.05
C ALA A 218 8.64 6.66 -1.77
N TRP A 219 8.63 7.32 -0.60
CA TRP A 219 8.38 6.65 0.67
C TRP A 219 7.10 5.84 0.68
N CYS A 220 7.21 4.53 0.82
CA CYS A 220 6.11 3.59 0.94
C CYS A 220 5.97 3.10 2.39
N VAL A 221 4.89 3.49 3.04
CA VAL A 221 4.63 3.21 4.46
C VAL A 221 4.18 1.77 4.68
N ALA A 222 3.34 1.25 3.77
CA ALA A 222 2.74 -0.07 3.95
C ALA A 222 2.50 -0.78 2.63
N ALA A 223 2.74 -2.09 2.64
CA ALA A 223 2.38 -2.96 1.53
C ALA A 223 1.97 -4.36 2.01
N GLY A 224 1.19 -5.07 1.20
CA GLY A 224 0.82 -6.46 1.43
C GLY A 224 -0.19 -6.99 0.44
N HIS A 225 -0.59 -8.24 0.66
CA HIS A 225 -1.43 -9.00 -0.23
C HIS A 225 -2.69 -9.55 0.46
N VAL A 226 -3.78 -9.60 -0.30
CA VAL A 226 -5.06 -10.16 0.15
C VAL A 226 -5.59 -11.14 -0.87
N HIS A 227 -5.89 -12.36 -0.46
CA HIS A 227 -6.64 -13.31 -1.24
C HIS A 227 -8.15 -13.15 -1.00
N VAL A 228 -8.91 -13.10 -2.09
CA VAL A 228 -10.37 -13.00 -2.07
C VAL A 228 -10.95 -14.35 -2.46
N GLY A 229 -11.74 -14.95 -1.57
CA GLY A 229 -12.36 -16.26 -1.81
C GLY A 229 -13.27 -16.26 -3.04
N ILE A 230 -13.26 -17.36 -3.81
CA ILE A 230 -13.97 -17.47 -5.10
C ILE A 230 -15.48 -17.26 -4.97
N ARG A 231 -16.05 -17.55 -3.80
CA ARG A 231 -17.50 -17.44 -3.56
C ARG A 231 -17.95 -16.05 -3.12
N VAL A 232 -17.00 -15.16 -2.87
CA VAL A 232 -17.31 -13.76 -2.49
C VAL A 232 -17.84 -13.05 -3.73
N ASP A 233 -19.05 -12.53 -3.66
CA ASP A 233 -19.61 -11.71 -4.74
C ASP A 233 -18.93 -10.34 -4.82
N VAL A 234 -19.05 -9.68 -5.97
CA VAL A 234 -18.36 -8.41 -6.24
C VAL A 234 -18.79 -7.31 -5.27
N GLU A 235 -20.06 -7.21 -4.87
CA GLU A 235 -20.52 -6.17 -3.95
C GLU A 235 -19.92 -6.36 -2.57
N THR A 236 -19.94 -7.58 -2.05
CA THR A 236 -19.32 -7.95 -0.77
C THR A 236 -17.81 -7.72 -0.80
N ALA A 237 -17.14 -8.11 -1.89
CA ALA A 237 -15.70 -7.87 -2.07
C ALA A 237 -15.36 -6.37 -2.12
N THR A 238 -16.17 -5.55 -2.83
CA THR A 238 -16.00 -4.09 -2.87
C THR A 238 -16.09 -3.48 -1.48
N ARG A 239 -17.08 -3.87 -0.68
CA ARG A 239 -17.23 -3.37 0.70
C ARG A 239 -16.07 -3.77 1.59
N ALA A 240 -15.60 -5.01 1.50
CA ALA A 240 -14.45 -5.48 2.27
C ALA A 240 -13.15 -4.78 1.85
N MET A 241 -12.96 -4.53 0.56
CA MET A 241 -11.83 -3.75 0.03
C MET A 241 -11.85 -2.32 0.56
N GLU A 242 -13.00 -1.64 0.53
CA GLU A 242 -13.12 -0.27 1.04
C GLU A 242 -12.85 -0.17 2.54
N ILE A 243 -13.31 -1.16 3.33
CA ILE A 243 -12.96 -1.27 4.74
C ILE A 243 -11.45 -1.41 4.90
N SER A 244 -10.82 -2.30 4.13
CA SER A 244 -9.38 -2.51 4.17
C SER A 244 -8.59 -1.26 3.79
N LEU A 245 -9.07 -0.48 2.81
CA LEU A 245 -8.48 0.80 2.41
C LEU A 245 -8.57 1.85 3.52
N ARG A 246 -9.68 1.90 4.28
CA ARG A 246 -9.81 2.83 5.41
C ARG A 246 -8.78 2.52 6.50
N GLU A 247 -8.62 1.25 6.87
CA GLU A 247 -7.61 0.82 7.83
C GLU A 247 -6.18 1.11 7.33
N LEU A 248 -5.92 0.90 6.03
CA LEU A 248 -4.65 1.24 5.42
C LEU A 248 -4.35 2.74 5.52
N ILE A 249 -5.33 3.59 5.22
CA ILE A 249 -5.18 5.05 5.34
C ILE A 249 -4.92 5.45 6.79
N GLU A 250 -5.61 4.86 7.75
CA GLU A 250 -5.36 5.12 9.19
C GLU A 250 -3.94 4.72 9.60
N ARG A 251 -3.44 3.62 9.07
CA ARG A 251 -2.04 3.20 9.27
C ARG A 251 -1.07 4.22 8.69
N VAL A 252 -1.32 4.74 7.50
CA VAL A 252 -0.48 5.78 6.88
C VAL A 252 -0.53 7.07 7.69
N ASP A 253 -1.73 7.54 8.06
CA ASP A 253 -1.93 8.75 8.88
C ASP A 253 -1.23 8.66 10.25
N ALA A 254 -1.23 7.48 10.87
CA ALA A 254 -0.54 7.24 12.14
C ALA A 254 0.99 7.22 12.02
N THR A 255 1.51 6.94 10.82
CA THR A 255 2.96 6.82 10.56
C THR A 255 3.56 8.12 10.06
N VAL A 256 2.81 8.83 9.21
CA VAL A 256 3.24 10.09 8.59
C VAL A 256 3.12 11.24 9.59
N PRO A 257 4.21 11.99 9.85
CA PRO A 257 4.14 13.14 10.74
C PRO A 257 3.12 14.17 10.23
N ASN A 258 2.10 14.45 11.05
CA ASN A 258 1.13 15.49 10.69
C ASN A 258 1.79 16.88 10.79
N PRO A 259 1.85 17.66 9.69
CA PRO A 259 2.46 19.01 9.71
C PRO A 259 1.90 19.93 10.79
N GLY A 260 0.64 19.72 11.21
CA GLY A 260 -0.01 20.49 12.27
C GLY A 260 0.49 20.21 13.69
N THR A 261 0.99 18.99 13.98
CA THR A 261 1.47 18.62 15.32
C THR A 261 2.85 19.20 15.62
N ALA A 262 3.72 19.34 14.64
CA ALA A 262 5.03 19.99 14.80
C ALA A 262 4.89 21.47 15.18
N GLY A 263 3.90 22.17 14.63
CA GLY A 263 3.61 23.57 14.97
C GLY A 263 3.07 23.77 16.40
N LEU A 264 2.26 22.85 16.90
CA LEU A 264 1.68 22.92 18.25
C LEU A 264 2.70 22.67 19.36
N LEU A 265 3.68 21.80 19.16
CA LEU A 265 4.76 21.55 20.11
C LEU A 265 5.70 22.76 20.24
N MET A 266 5.91 23.50 19.16
CA MET A 266 6.73 24.73 19.19
C MET A 266 6.02 25.90 19.93
N ILE A 267 4.71 26.02 19.81
CA ILE A 267 3.93 27.07 20.52
C ILE A 267 3.79 26.71 22.00
N GLY A 268 3.59 25.44 22.34
CA GLY A 268 3.49 24.97 23.73
C GLY A 268 4.79 25.19 24.54
N GLY A 269 5.95 25.02 23.91
CA GLY A 269 7.26 25.27 24.52
C GLY A 269 7.50 26.74 24.85
N LEU A 270 7.01 27.66 24.04
CA LEU A 270 7.15 29.11 24.23
C LEU A 270 6.25 29.65 25.38
N VAL A 271 5.09 29.06 25.61
CA VAL A 271 4.16 29.47 26.67
C VAL A 271 4.58 28.94 28.05
N ALA A 272 5.18 27.75 28.12
CA ALA A 272 5.65 27.17 29.39
C ALA A 272 6.89 27.90 29.97
N GLY A 273 7.73 28.51 29.12
CA GLY A 273 8.89 29.26 29.55
C GLY A 273 8.61 30.63 30.21
N ARG A 274 7.39 31.15 30.10
CA ARG A 274 7.01 32.49 30.61
C ARG A 274 6.42 32.52 32.04
N ARG A 275 6.20 31.36 32.68
CA ARG A 275 5.57 31.28 34.01
C ARG A 275 6.50 30.99 35.20
N ARG A 276 7.77 31.18 35.06
CA ARG A 276 8.73 31.10 36.19
C ARG A 276 9.54 32.38 36.33
N ARG A 277 8.90 33.47 36.72
CA ARG A 277 9.50 34.60 37.45
C ARG A 277 8.37 35.49 38.04
N LEU A 278 7.92 35.14 39.19
CA LEU A 278 7.41 36.04 40.23
C LEU A 278 7.87 35.48 41.57
#